data_65c57e02ea38bee02225982e30561ffc
#
_entry.id   65c57e02ea38bee02225982e30561ffc
#
_cell.length_a   1.000
_cell.length_b   1.000
_cell.length_c   1.000
_cell.angle_alpha   90.00
_cell.angle_beta   90.00
_cell.angle_gamma   90.00
#
_symmetry.space_group_name_H-M   'P 1'
#
loop_
_entity.id
_entity.type
_entity.pdbx_description
1 polymer ?
#
loop_
_entity_poly.entity_id
_entity_poly.type
_entity_poly.pdbx_seq_one_letter_code
_entity_poly.pdbx_strand_id
1 'polypeptide(L)'
;MTRELPGSPLGLHRVIEPAGALPQAAWRLDPSPELWPDETRVRVARLNLDAASFRQLTDAAGGDAEKLRAAVLGIVAERGKMQNPVTGSGGMLTGVVEEAGPASPLGLAAGDRVATLVSLSLTPLVITDGLARWDGRSEQVPCDGHAILFGRSIAAVLPADLPARLALAVLDVCGAPALTSRVVRKAGDGAAAPVAAILGAAGKSGSLSAVAARRAGAGLVIGVVPNGTEADMLKATGLVDQAVIADARDPAALAEAVRAAGGPAQVTVVCVDVPGCEGGAVLATAQGGTVIFFSMATSFSAAALGAEGMAADVTMLIGNGYVPGHADLALDLVRAEPGVRQIFEHRTAEG
;
A
#
# COMPACT_ATOMS: atom_id res chain seq x y z
N MET A 1 -26.28 26.98 -2.68
CA MET A 1 -27.24 26.25 -1.82
C MET A 1 -26.41 25.56 -0.76
N THR A 2 -26.58 25.91 0.50
CA THR A 2 -25.93 25.19 1.62
C THR A 2 -26.47 23.76 1.64
N ARG A 3 -25.60 22.80 1.53
CA ARG A 3 -25.92 21.37 1.61
C ARG A 3 -26.21 21.06 3.08
N GLU A 4 -27.47 20.94 3.47
CA GLU A 4 -27.89 20.81 4.88
C GLU A 4 -27.82 19.37 5.42
N LEU A 5 -27.88 18.39 4.51
CA LEU A 5 -27.85 16.97 4.87
C LEU A 5 -26.48 16.35 4.55
N PRO A 6 -26.01 15.40 5.38
CA PRO A 6 -24.80 14.63 5.05
C PRO A 6 -24.92 13.93 3.70
N GLY A 7 -23.80 13.76 3.04
CA GLY A 7 -23.68 12.98 1.82
C GLY A 7 -23.69 11.47 2.11
N SER A 8 -23.44 10.67 1.08
CA SER A 8 -23.14 9.26 1.28
C SER A 8 -21.75 9.11 1.90
N PRO A 9 -21.59 8.38 3.00
CA PRO A 9 -20.26 8.14 3.59
C PRO A 9 -19.27 7.47 2.63
N LEU A 10 -19.79 6.82 1.57
CA LEU A 10 -19.00 6.18 0.51
C LEU A 10 -18.69 7.12 -0.66
N GLY A 11 -19.21 8.38 -0.66
CA GLY A 11 -18.98 9.35 -1.72
C GLY A 11 -19.86 9.17 -2.96
N LEU A 12 -20.98 8.42 -2.89
CA LEU A 12 -21.87 8.18 -4.05
C LEU A 12 -22.47 9.46 -4.61
N HIS A 13 -22.67 10.48 -3.78
CA HIS A 13 -23.21 11.79 -4.18
C HIS A 13 -22.24 12.62 -5.04
N ARG A 14 -20.96 12.24 -5.07
CA ARG A 14 -19.92 12.84 -5.92
C ARG A 14 -19.69 12.09 -7.23
N VAL A 15 -20.38 10.97 -7.44
CA VAL A 15 -20.25 10.20 -8.67
C VAL A 15 -21.06 10.85 -9.78
N ILE A 16 -20.39 11.25 -10.84
CA ILE A 16 -21.02 11.83 -12.04
C ILE A 16 -21.36 10.71 -13.02
N GLU A 17 -20.40 9.81 -13.29
CA GLU A 17 -20.55 8.80 -14.35
C GLU A 17 -19.80 7.50 -14.02
N PRO A 18 -20.44 6.33 -14.20
CA PRO A 18 -21.89 6.16 -14.30
C PRO A 18 -22.57 6.37 -12.94
N ALA A 19 -23.79 6.89 -12.94
CA ALA A 19 -24.56 7.10 -11.73
C ALA A 19 -24.76 5.77 -10.98
N GLY A 20 -24.60 5.80 -9.64
CA GLY A 20 -24.74 4.64 -8.76
C GLY A 20 -23.51 3.73 -8.65
N ALA A 21 -22.45 3.99 -9.41
CA ALA A 21 -21.17 3.30 -9.19
C ALA A 21 -20.52 3.74 -7.89
N LEU A 22 -19.65 2.91 -7.32
CA LEU A 22 -18.74 3.35 -6.27
C LEU A 22 -17.70 4.32 -6.84
N PRO A 23 -17.19 5.30 -6.07
CA PRO A 23 -16.20 6.27 -6.54
C PRO A 23 -14.97 5.63 -7.22
N GLN A 24 -14.52 4.47 -6.71
CA GLN A 24 -13.43 3.70 -7.32
C GLN A 24 -13.76 3.25 -8.75
N ALA A 25 -14.97 2.75 -8.99
CA ALA A 25 -15.43 2.23 -10.28
C ALA A 25 -15.96 3.33 -11.20
N ALA A 26 -16.27 4.52 -10.67
CA ALA A 26 -16.75 5.65 -11.44
C ALA A 26 -15.71 6.12 -12.45
N TRP A 27 -16.16 6.48 -13.63
CA TRP A 27 -15.32 7.15 -14.62
C TRP A 27 -14.97 8.57 -14.15
N ARG A 28 -15.96 9.31 -13.64
CA ARG A 28 -15.80 10.71 -13.24
C ARG A 28 -16.44 11.02 -11.90
N LEU A 29 -15.73 11.81 -11.09
CA LEU A 29 -16.21 12.37 -9.83
C LEU A 29 -16.38 13.88 -9.92
N ASP A 30 -17.27 14.44 -9.07
CA ASP A 30 -17.42 15.87 -8.84
C ASP A 30 -16.34 16.35 -7.86
N PRO A 31 -15.34 17.11 -8.31
CA PRO A 31 -14.28 17.62 -7.46
C PRO A 31 -14.58 19.03 -6.93
N SER A 32 -15.82 19.52 -7.02
CA SER A 32 -16.18 20.88 -6.58
C SER A 32 -15.77 21.10 -5.10
N PRO A 33 -15.31 22.32 -4.76
CA PRO A 33 -14.75 22.59 -3.41
C PRO A 33 -15.81 22.70 -2.32
N GLU A 34 -17.09 22.85 -2.67
CA GLU A 34 -18.19 22.97 -1.70
C GLU A 34 -18.41 21.64 -0.98
N LEU A 35 -18.32 21.65 0.36
CA LEU A 35 -18.44 20.46 1.17
C LEU A 35 -19.90 20.07 1.46
N TRP A 36 -20.12 18.76 1.55
CA TRP A 36 -21.22 18.20 2.31
C TRP A 36 -20.85 18.18 3.80
N PRO A 37 -21.84 18.19 4.72
CA PRO A 37 -21.55 18.27 6.16
C PRO A 37 -20.62 17.17 6.71
N ASP A 38 -20.59 16.00 6.09
CA ASP A 38 -19.76 14.84 6.47
C ASP A 38 -18.43 14.73 5.72
N GLU A 39 -18.10 15.71 4.87
CA GLU A 39 -16.84 15.70 4.10
C GLU A 39 -15.75 16.53 4.76
N THR A 40 -14.52 16.30 4.31
CA THR A 40 -13.35 17.09 4.71
C THR A 40 -12.56 17.50 3.46
N ARG A 41 -12.25 18.81 3.34
CA ARG A 41 -11.39 19.32 2.27
C ARG A 41 -9.96 19.43 2.74
N VAL A 42 -9.07 18.90 1.92
CA VAL A 42 -7.62 18.92 2.13
C VAL A 42 -7.00 19.80 1.04
N ARG A 43 -6.22 20.80 1.42
CA ARG A 43 -5.31 21.50 0.52
C ARG A 43 -4.13 20.57 0.26
N VAL A 44 -3.99 20.15 -0.99
CA VAL A 44 -2.96 19.20 -1.41
C VAL A 44 -1.60 19.89 -1.43
N ALA A 45 -0.58 19.19 -0.94
CA ALA A 45 0.80 19.62 -1.01
C ALA A 45 1.65 18.70 -1.90
N ARG A 46 1.22 17.44 -2.03
CA ARG A 46 1.94 16.43 -2.81
C ARG A 46 1.03 15.23 -3.10
N LEU A 47 1.13 14.68 -4.30
CA LEU A 47 0.67 13.32 -4.59
C LEU A 47 1.85 12.36 -4.49
N ASN A 48 1.55 11.10 -4.16
CA ASN A 48 2.44 9.96 -4.30
C ASN A 48 1.73 8.98 -5.25
N LEU A 49 2.13 8.97 -6.51
CA LEU A 49 1.58 8.04 -7.49
C LEU A 49 2.03 6.62 -7.11
N ASP A 50 1.18 5.63 -7.32
CA ASP A 50 1.64 4.26 -7.13
C ASP A 50 2.70 3.88 -8.19
N ALA A 51 3.61 2.97 -7.82
CA ALA A 51 4.76 2.65 -8.63
C ALA A 51 4.39 2.10 -10.02
N ALA A 52 3.30 1.33 -10.13
CA ALA A 52 2.84 0.78 -11.39
C ALA A 52 2.32 1.87 -12.33
N SER A 53 1.52 2.83 -11.79
CA SER A 53 1.02 3.96 -12.54
C SER A 53 2.12 4.92 -12.95
N PHE A 54 3.07 5.22 -12.05
CA PHE A 54 4.19 6.10 -12.38
C PHE A 54 5.05 5.50 -13.50
N ARG A 55 5.41 4.22 -13.41
CA ARG A 55 6.18 3.51 -14.44
C ARG A 55 5.45 3.52 -15.78
N GLN A 56 4.18 3.13 -15.80
CA GLN A 56 3.37 3.07 -17.02
C GLN A 56 3.26 4.44 -17.70
N LEU A 57 3.01 5.50 -16.94
CA LEU A 57 2.91 6.87 -17.48
C LEU A 57 4.25 7.40 -17.99
N THR A 58 5.35 7.08 -17.30
CA THR A 58 6.72 7.45 -17.70
C THR A 58 7.11 6.75 -18.99
N ASP A 59 6.82 5.46 -19.12
CA ASP A 59 7.07 4.69 -20.33
C ASP A 59 6.26 5.23 -21.52
N ALA A 60 4.97 5.52 -21.30
CA ALA A 60 4.11 6.10 -22.33
C ALA A 60 4.55 7.52 -22.75
N ALA A 61 5.12 8.29 -21.84
CA ALA A 61 5.70 9.61 -22.11
C ALA A 61 7.08 9.55 -22.81
N GLY A 62 7.70 8.36 -22.89
CA GLY A 62 9.05 8.19 -23.42
C GLY A 62 10.12 8.91 -22.57
N GLY A 63 9.89 9.03 -21.27
CA GLY A 63 10.76 9.77 -20.35
C GLY A 63 10.68 11.30 -20.42
N ASP A 64 9.76 11.83 -21.23
CA ASP A 64 9.54 13.28 -21.36
C ASP A 64 8.69 13.81 -20.21
N ALA A 65 9.31 14.63 -19.36
CA ALA A 65 8.65 15.17 -18.17
C ALA A 65 7.44 16.08 -18.47
N GLU A 66 7.43 16.79 -19.61
CA GLU A 66 6.28 17.65 -19.99
C GLU A 66 5.10 16.81 -20.43
N LYS A 67 5.35 15.76 -21.22
CA LYS A 67 4.30 14.82 -21.62
C LYS A 67 3.74 14.07 -20.41
N LEU A 68 4.63 13.68 -19.47
CA LEU A 68 4.21 13.04 -18.23
C LEU A 68 3.32 13.95 -17.37
N ARG A 69 3.71 15.23 -17.19
CA ARG A 69 2.88 16.23 -16.51
C ARG A 69 1.53 16.41 -17.18
N ALA A 70 1.54 16.56 -18.51
CA ALA A 70 0.31 16.72 -19.30
C ALA A 70 -0.62 15.49 -19.16
N ALA A 71 -0.07 14.28 -19.13
CA ALA A 71 -0.85 13.05 -18.94
C ALA A 71 -1.53 13.02 -17.56
N VAL A 72 -0.82 13.32 -16.49
CA VAL A 72 -1.39 13.35 -15.13
C VAL A 72 -2.46 14.42 -15.00
N LEU A 73 -2.19 15.66 -15.49
CA LEU A 73 -3.15 16.76 -15.51
C LEU A 73 -4.40 16.41 -16.32
N GLY A 74 -4.22 15.79 -17.48
CA GLY A 74 -5.32 15.34 -18.33
C GLY A 74 -6.23 14.33 -17.62
N ILE A 75 -5.65 13.33 -16.97
CA ILE A 75 -6.41 12.33 -16.19
C ILE A 75 -7.23 13.02 -15.09
N VAL A 76 -6.62 13.91 -14.32
CA VAL A 76 -7.30 14.58 -13.19
C VAL A 76 -8.39 15.52 -13.71
N ALA A 77 -8.12 16.30 -14.75
CA ALA A 77 -9.11 17.24 -15.32
C ALA A 77 -10.34 16.52 -15.92
N GLU A 78 -10.11 15.42 -16.62
CA GLU A 78 -11.17 14.64 -17.25
C GLU A 78 -12.00 13.87 -16.23
N ARG A 79 -11.34 13.25 -15.26
CA ARG A 79 -11.97 12.31 -14.33
C ARG A 79 -12.35 12.89 -12.97
N GLY A 80 -11.87 14.10 -12.63
CA GLY A 80 -12.06 14.68 -11.31
C GLY A 80 -11.38 13.88 -10.19
N LYS A 81 -10.44 13.01 -10.55
CA LYS A 81 -9.66 12.14 -9.64
C LYS A 81 -8.39 11.66 -10.36
N MET A 82 -7.37 11.27 -9.59
CA MET A 82 -6.22 10.58 -10.18
C MET A 82 -6.47 9.08 -10.20
N GLN A 83 -6.84 8.56 -11.36
CA GLN A 83 -6.94 7.12 -11.60
C GLN A 83 -6.41 6.84 -13.00
N ASN A 84 -5.24 6.21 -13.06
CA ASN A 84 -4.64 5.81 -14.33
C ASN A 84 -5.58 4.83 -15.06
N PRO A 85 -6.01 5.13 -16.30
CA PRO A 85 -6.96 4.29 -17.04
C PRO A 85 -6.38 2.91 -17.40
N VAL A 86 -5.05 2.75 -17.41
CA VAL A 86 -4.38 1.49 -17.75
C VAL A 86 -4.24 0.57 -16.52
N THR A 87 -3.76 1.12 -15.41
CA THR A 87 -3.51 0.35 -14.18
C THR A 87 -4.72 0.30 -13.25
N GLY A 88 -5.66 1.25 -13.39
CA GLY A 88 -6.81 1.39 -12.50
C GLY A 88 -6.47 1.98 -11.13
N SER A 89 -5.19 2.26 -10.86
CA SER A 89 -4.70 2.76 -9.57
C SER A 89 -4.39 4.25 -9.59
N GLY A 90 -4.06 4.85 -8.44
CA GLY A 90 -3.84 6.30 -8.35
C GLY A 90 -2.75 6.71 -7.36
N GLY A 91 -2.60 5.98 -6.26
CA GLY A 91 -1.68 6.36 -5.19
C GLY A 91 -2.38 7.08 -4.03
N MET A 92 -1.66 7.97 -3.35
CA MET A 92 -2.12 8.71 -2.18
C MET A 92 -1.69 10.18 -2.24
N LEU A 93 -2.13 11.01 -1.28
CA LEU A 93 -1.68 12.39 -1.17
C LEU A 93 -1.27 12.75 0.26
N THR A 94 -0.49 13.82 0.36
CA THR A 94 -0.32 14.58 1.60
C THR A 94 -0.83 16.00 1.42
N GLY A 95 -1.32 16.57 2.51
CA GLY A 95 -1.85 17.93 2.50
C GLY A 95 -2.13 18.46 3.91
N VAL A 96 -2.84 19.56 3.94
CA VAL A 96 -3.32 20.19 5.17
C VAL A 96 -4.83 20.28 5.11
N VAL A 97 -5.51 19.87 6.16
CA VAL A 97 -6.95 20.03 6.27
C VAL A 97 -7.29 21.51 6.25
N GLU A 98 -8.07 21.95 5.27
CA GLU A 98 -8.56 23.33 5.18
C GLU A 98 -9.86 23.50 5.95
N GLU A 99 -10.77 22.53 5.78
CA GLU A 99 -12.10 22.57 6.36
C GLU A 99 -12.60 21.15 6.60
N ALA A 100 -13.13 20.90 7.77
CA ALA A 100 -13.89 19.69 8.09
C ALA A 100 -15.36 20.08 8.27
N GLY A 101 -16.25 19.40 7.57
CA GLY A 101 -17.67 19.59 7.74
C GLY A 101 -18.12 19.24 9.16
N PRO A 102 -19.20 19.88 9.68
CA PRO A 102 -19.60 19.76 11.08
C PRO A 102 -20.02 18.33 11.49
N ALA A 103 -20.32 17.47 10.53
CA ALA A 103 -20.69 16.07 10.77
C ALA A 103 -19.61 15.09 10.23
N SER A 104 -18.40 15.58 9.92
CA SER A 104 -17.31 14.71 9.46
C SER A 104 -16.88 13.74 10.56
N PRO A 105 -16.93 12.41 10.30
CA PRO A 105 -16.56 11.41 11.30
C PRO A 105 -15.05 11.15 11.36
N LEU A 106 -14.24 11.85 10.54
CA LEU A 106 -12.81 11.56 10.41
C LEU A 106 -11.96 12.03 11.62
N GLY A 107 -12.52 12.87 12.50
CA GLY A 107 -11.81 13.37 13.67
C GLY A 107 -10.65 14.32 13.32
N LEU A 108 -10.65 14.89 12.09
CA LEU A 108 -9.63 15.81 11.60
C LEU A 108 -10.05 17.26 11.86
N ALA A 109 -9.09 18.12 12.16
CA ALA A 109 -9.27 19.55 12.36
C ALA A 109 -8.54 20.37 11.30
N ALA A 110 -9.05 21.59 11.03
CA ALA A 110 -8.35 22.53 10.16
C ALA A 110 -6.92 22.80 10.70
N GLY A 111 -5.94 22.72 9.81
CA GLY A 111 -4.52 22.82 10.13
C GLY A 111 -3.81 21.47 10.30
N ASP A 112 -4.51 20.36 10.46
CA ASP A 112 -3.90 19.04 10.54
C ASP A 112 -3.16 18.71 9.24
N ARG A 113 -1.91 18.28 9.37
CA ARG A 113 -1.13 17.73 8.26
C ARG A 113 -1.45 16.26 8.11
N VAL A 114 -1.96 15.86 6.96
CA VAL A 114 -2.48 14.51 6.76
C VAL A 114 -1.87 13.82 5.54
N ALA A 115 -1.83 12.49 5.60
CA ALA A 115 -1.68 11.62 4.45
C ALA A 115 -2.98 10.82 4.26
N THR A 116 -3.46 10.71 3.04
CA THR A 116 -4.60 9.83 2.76
C THR A 116 -4.13 8.38 2.71
N LEU A 117 -4.93 7.48 3.25
CA LEU A 117 -4.70 6.04 3.21
C LEU A 117 -5.75 5.35 2.32
N VAL A 118 -6.47 6.15 1.55
CA VAL A 118 -7.38 5.71 0.50
C VAL A 118 -6.79 6.12 -0.85
N SER A 119 -7.04 5.31 -1.87
CA SER A 119 -6.52 5.57 -3.20
C SER A 119 -7.06 6.87 -3.79
N LEU A 120 -6.20 7.63 -4.48
CA LEU A 120 -6.60 8.78 -5.30
C LEU A 120 -7.61 8.40 -6.40
N SER A 121 -7.71 7.13 -6.75
CA SER A 121 -8.69 6.61 -7.71
C SER A 121 -10.14 6.72 -7.25
N LEU A 122 -10.39 6.99 -5.96
CA LEU A 122 -11.73 7.24 -5.41
C LEU A 122 -11.86 8.61 -4.75
N THR A 123 -10.83 9.46 -4.81
CA THR A 123 -10.77 10.74 -4.11
C THR A 123 -10.98 11.90 -5.10
N PRO A 124 -12.04 12.71 -4.97
CA PRO A 124 -12.21 13.91 -5.79
C PRO A 124 -11.00 14.83 -5.63
N LEU A 125 -10.43 15.27 -6.76
CA LEU A 125 -9.16 15.98 -6.82
C LEU A 125 -9.15 17.05 -7.90
N VAL A 126 -8.60 18.22 -7.54
CA VAL A 126 -8.23 19.29 -8.48
C VAL A 126 -6.77 19.65 -8.27
N ILE A 127 -6.04 19.84 -9.37
CA ILE A 127 -4.68 20.37 -9.39
C ILE A 127 -4.71 21.75 -10.02
N THR A 128 -4.11 22.75 -9.38
CA THR A 128 -4.22 24.17 -9.80
C THR A 128 -2.92 24.81 -10.27
N ASP A 129 -1.76 24.19 -9.98
CA ASP A 129 -0.42 24.76 -10.29
C ASP A 129 0.22 24.19 -11.57
N GLY A 130 -0.50 23.37 -12.33
CA GLY A 130 0.01 22.78 -13.57
C GLY A 130 1.21 21.85 -13.36
N LEU A 131 1.45 21.38 -12.12
CA LEU A 131 2.58 20.51 -11.74
C LEU A 131 3.95 21.13 -12.07
N ALA A 132 4.05 22.46 -12.07
CA ALA A 132 5.25 23.16 -12.50
C ALA A 132 6.50 22.84 -11.66
N ARG A 133 6.33 22.40 -10.40
CA ARG A 133 7.42 22.04 -9.49
C ARG A 133 7.86 20.58 -9.61
N TRP A 134 7.18 19.77 -10.43
CA TRP A 134 7.52 18.36 -10.60
C TRP A 134 8.45 18.14 -11.78
N ASP A 135 9.60 17.54 -11.53
CA ASP A 135 10.60 17.23 -12.57
C ASP A 135 10.33 15.93 -13.34
N GLY A 136 9.31 15.17 -12.94
CA GLY A 136 8.93 13.89 -13.58
C GLY A 136 9.84 12.71 -13.25
N ARG A 137 10.78 12.84 -12.30
CA ARG A 137 11.78 11.81 -12.00
C ARG A 137 11.40 10.87 -10.86
N SER A 138 10.40 11.20 -10.09
CA SER A 138 9.91 10.35 -9.00
C SER A 138 8.39 10.34 -8.93
N GLU A 139 7.84 9.32 -8.28
CA GLU A 139 6.41 9.17 -8.04
C GLU A 139 5.84 10.26 -7.11
N GLN A 140 6.70 11.01 -6.40
CA GLN A 140 6.27 12.09 -5.53
C GLN A 140 6.11 13.40 -6.29
N VAL A 141 4.88 13.85 -6.45
CA VAL A 141 4.47 14.97 -7.27
C VAL A 141 4.12 16.18 -6.41
N PRO A 142 5.03 17.15 -6.22
CA PRO A 142 4.68 18.42 -5.56
C PRO A 142 3.60 19.13 -6.36
N CYS A 143 2.50 19.51 -5.73
CA CYS A 143 1.42 20.22 -6.41
C CYS A 143 0.60 21.08 -5.45
N ASP A 144 -0.14 22.02 -5.99
CA ASP A 144 -1.19 22.76 -5.30
C ASP A 144 -2.55 22.37 -5.84
N GLY A 145 -3.55 22.34 -4.99
CA GLY A 145 -4.90 21.95 -5.34
C GLY A 145 -5.72 21.58 -4.12
N HIS A 146 -6.86 20.95 -4.34
CA HIS A 146 -7.66 20.42 -3.23
C HIS A 146 -8.17 19.00 -3.52
N ALA A 147 -8.43 18.28 -2.45
CA ALA A 147 -9.06 16.97 -2.48
C ALA A 147 -10.20 16.90 -1.44
N ILE A 148 -11.20 16.07 -1.72
CA ILE A 148 -12.33 15.84 -0.82
C ILE A 148 -12.27 14.43 -0.24
N LEU A 149 -12.32 14.34 1.08
CA LEU A 149 -12.42 13.09 1.81
C LEU A 149 -13.86 12.86 2.23
N PHE A 150 -14.36 11.65 2.03
CA PHE A 150 -15.70 11.22 2.42
C PHE A 150 -15.74 10.74 3.87
N GLY A 151 -16.92 10.54 4.41
CA GLY A 151 -17.09 10.08 5.79
C GLY A 151 -16.45 8.70 6.09
N ARG A 152 -16.19 7.86 5.09
CA ARG A 152 -15.46 6.60 5.22
C ARG A 152 -14.06 6.62 4.62
N SER A 153 -13.56 7.78 4.22
CA SER A 153 -12.15 7.91 3.85
C SER A 153 -11.25 7.65 5.07
N ILE A 154 -10.03 7.24 4.79
CA ILE A 154 -9.03 6.99 5.81
C ILE A 154 -7.89 7.98 5.57
N ALA A 155 -7.51 8.71 6.62
CA ALA A 155 -6.36 9.59 6.62
C ALA A 155 -5.62 9.45 7.95
N ALA A 156 -4.30 9.60 7.90
CA ALA A 156 -3.46 9.65 9.10
C ALA A 156 -2.90 11.07 9.27
N VAL A 157 -2.92 11.58 10.50
CA VAL A 157 -2.20 12.81 10.83
C VAL A 157 -0.71 12.51 10.77
N LEU A 158 0.03 13.32 10.00
CA LEU A 158 1.46 13.14 9.84
C LEU A 158 2.19 13.47 11.16
N PRO A 159 3.00 12.54 11.67
CA PRO A 159 3.70 12.74 12.92
C PRO A 159 4.79 13.84 12.78
N ALA A 160 4.97 14.63 13.84
CA ALA A 160 5.99 15.68 13.85
C ALA A 160 7.42 15.15 14.10
N ASP A 161 7.53 13.96 14.67
CA ASP A 161 8.79 13.31 15.07
C ASP A 161 9.47 12.51 13.95
N LEU A 162 8.79 12.31 12.82
CA LEU A 162 9.35 11.63 11.64
C LEU A 162 9.43 12.59 10.45
N PRO A 163 10.50 12.49 9.63
CA PRO A 163 10.56 13.20 8.37
C PRO A 163 9.34 12.86 7.49
N ALA A 164 8.70 13.88 6.90
CA ALA A 164 7.46 13.70 6.14
C ALA A 164 7.60 12.67 5.00
N ARG A 165 8.77 12.66 4.32
CA ARG A 165 9.06 11.69 3.25
C ARG A 165 9.08 10.24 3.79
N LEU A 166 9.69 10.04 4.96
CA LEU A 166 9.74 8.73 5.61
C LEU A 166 8.34 8.30 6.06
N ALA A 167 7.61 9.19 6.75
CA ALA A 167 6.24 8.91 7.19
C ALA A 167 5.33 8.54 6.02
N LEU A 168 5.43 9.27 4.89
CA LEU A 168 4.67 8.97 3.69
C LEU A 168 5.02 7.59 3.13
N ALA A 169 6.32 7.25 3.02
CA ALA A 169 6.76 5.95 2.52
C ALA A 169 6.28 4.78 3.40
N VAL A 170 6.20 4.99 4.74
CA VAL A 170 5.67 4.00 5.69
C VAL A 170 4.16 3.84 5.55
N LEU A 171 3.44 4.95 5.45
CA LEU A 171 1.99 4.97 5.34
C LEU A 171 1.49 4.37 4.02
N ASP A 172 2.28 4.47 2.96
CA ASP A 172 2.01 3.85 1.65
C ASP A 172 1.86 2.32 1.72
N VAL A 173 2.54 1.70 2.67
CA VAL A 173 2.57 0.23 2.83
C VAL A 173 2.05 -0.27 4.18
N CYS A 174 1.40 0.60 4.96
CA CYS A 174 1.02 0.30 6.35
C CYS A 174 0.00 -0.85 6.51
N GLY A 175 -0.71 -1.21 5.47
CA GLY A 175 -1.64 -2.33 5.48
C GLY A 175 -0.95 -3.69 5.60
N ALA A 176 0.24 -3.84 5.03
CA ALA A 176 0.97 -5.11 5.02
C ALA A 176 1.34 -5.60 6.43
N PRO A 177 2.02 -4.82 7.29
CA PRO A 177 2.34 -5.26 8.65
C PRO A 177 1.10 -5.52 9.50
N ALA A 178 0.04 -4.74 9.32
CA ALA A 178 -1.18 -4.87 10.12
C ALA A 178 -1.94 -6.18 9.81
N LEU A 179 -2.10 -6.52 8.53
CA LEU A 179 -2.71 -7.78 8.15
C LEU A 179 -1.83 -8.97 8.51
N THR A 180 -0.51 -8.87 8.30
CA THR A 180 0.45 -9.89 8.72
C THR A 180 0.34 -10.18 10.22
N SER A 181 0.36 -9.14 11.06
CA SER A 181 0.21 -9.26 12.51
C SER A 181 -1.10 -9.96 12.89
N ARG A 182 -2.22 -9.61 12.26
CA ARG A 182 -3.52 -10.24 12.52
C ARG A 182 -3.53 -11.72 12.17
N VAL A 183 -2.97 -12.08 11.01
CA VAL A 183 -2.97 -13.47 10.52
C VAL A 183 -2.01 -14.33 11.33
N VAL A 184 -0.84 -13.83 11.68
CA VAL A 184 0.14 -14.55 12.51
C VAL A 184 -0.42 -14.81 13.90
N ARG A 185 -1.07 -13.83 14.56
CA ARG A 185 -1.74 -14.06 15.85
C ARG A 185 -2.78 -15.17 15.75
N LYS A 186 -3.63 -15.13 14.72
CA LYS A 186 -4.65 -16.18 14.51
C LYS A 186 -4.02 -17.56 14.28
N ALA A 187 -2.90 -17.64 13.57
CA ALA A 187 -2.16 -18.89 13.38
C ALA A 187 -1.52 -19.39 14.68
N GLY A 188 -1.17 -18.48 15.58
CA GLY A 188 -0.59 -18.78 16.89
C GLY A 188 -1.60 -19.16 17.98
N ASP A 189 -2.91 -19.10 17.74
CA ASP A 189 -3.95 -19.56 18.67
C ASP A 189 -3.91 -21.11 18.88
N GLY A 190 -3.07 -21.81 18.12
CA GLY A 190 -2.72 -23.23 18.32
C GLY A 190 -1.58 -23.44 19.32
N ALA A 191 -1.14 -24.69 19.46
CA ALA A 191 -0.17 -25.09 20.47
C ALA A 191 1.29 -24.66 20.18
N ALA A 192 1.64 -24.31 18.96
CA ALA A 192 3.01 -23.95 18.55
C ALA A 192 3.06 -22.55 17.91
N ALA A 193 4.13 -21.82 18.18
CA ALA A 193 4.39 -20.54 17.55
C ALA A 193 4.57 -20.71 16.02
N PRO A 194 3.85 -19.94 15.17
CA PRO A 194 3.86 -20.15 13.73
C PRO A 194 5.18 -19.72 13.09
N VAL A 195 5.55 -20.40 12.00
CA VAL A 195 6.59 -19.95 11.07
C VAL A 195 5.99 -18.98 10.08
N ALA A 196 6.62 -17.82 9.89
CA ALA A 196 6.25 -16.84 8.91
C ALA A 196 7.33 -16.72 7.81
N ALA A 197 6.97 -16.86 6.55
CA ALA A 197 7.84 -16.60 5.40
C ALA A 197 7.44 -15.30 4.72
N ILE A 198 8.39 -14.39 4.54
CA ILE A 198 8.17 -13.06 3.94
C ILE A 198 8.93 -12.98 2.62
N LEU A 199 8.23 -13.04 1.50
CA LEU A 199 8.79 -12.88 0.17
C LEU A 199 8.96 -11.40 -0.14
N GLY A 200 10.18 -10.98 -0.48
CA GLY A 200 10.55 -9.59 -0.63
C GLY A 200 10.84 -8.88 0.70
N ALA A 201 11.41 -9.60 1.66
CA ALA A 201 11.61 -9.14 3.02
C ALA A 201 12.50 -7.90 3.16
N ALA A 202 13.38 -7.60 2.20
CA ALA A 202 14.21 -6.39 2.16
C ALA A 202 13.50 -5.17 1.54
N GLY A 203 12.23 -5.32 1.12
CA GLY A 203 11.40 -4.22 0.65
C GLY A 203 10.70 -3.46 1.80
N LYS A 204 10.05 -2.33 1.48
CA LYS A 204 9.28 -1.53 2.46
C LYS A 204 8.19 -2.37 3.16
N SER A 205 7.30 -2.98 2.38
CA SER A 205 6.22 -3.84 2.89
C SER A 205 6.78 -5.07 3.62
N GLY A 206 7.81 -5.69 3.05
CA GLY A 206 8.37 -6.94 3.58
C GLY A 206 9.08 -6.74 4.93
N SER A 207 9.88 -5.70 5.09
CA SER A 207 10.58 -5.40 6.35
C SER A 207 9.63 -5.11 7.49
N LEU A 208 8.58 -4.32 7.24
CA LEU A 208 7.50 -4.08 8.21
C LEU A 208 6.74 -5.36 8.54
N SER A 209 6.45 -6.20 7.54
CA SER A 209 5.73 -7.47 7.75
C SER A 209 6.56 -8.46 8.55
N ALA A 210 7.89 -8.52 8.34
CA ALA A 210 8.79 -9.37 9.12
C ALA A 210 8.77 -9.03 10.62
N VAL A 211 8.91 -7.75 10.95
CA VAL A 211 8.82 -7.28 12.33
C VAL A 211 7.42 -7.48 12.92
N ALA A 212 6.39 -7.20 12.14
CA ALA A 212 5.00 -7.40 12.57
C ALA A 212 4.71 -8.89 12.90
N ALA A 213 5.24 -9.81 12.07
CA ALA A 213 5.14 -11.24 12.32
C ALA A 213 5.81 -11.64 13.63
N ARG A 214 7.06 -11.18 13.87
CA ARG A 214 7.80 -11.44 15.13
C ARG A 214 7.03 -10.91 16.34
N ARG A 215 6.58 -9.66 16.31
CA ARG A 215 5.80 -9.05 17.41
C ARG A 215 4.43 -9.69 17.61
N ALA A 216 3.89 -10.33 16.58
CA ALA A 216 2.63 -11.07 16.65
C ALA A 216 2.80 -12.50 17.21
N GLY A 217 4.02 -12.94 17.50
CA GLY A 217 4.30 -14.24 18.11
C GLY A 217 4.77 -15.32 17.14
N ALA A 218 5.26 -14.96 15.95
CA ALA A 218 5.95 -15.93 15.08
C ALA A 218 7.18 -16.48 15.80
N GLY A 219 7.30 -17.81 15.83
CA GLY A 219 8.47 -18.49 16.43
C GLY A 219 9.68 -18.49 15.52
N LEU A 220 9.47 -18.35 14.22
CA LEU A 220 10.51 -18.23 13.20
C LEU A 220 10.04 -17.30 12.08
N VAL A 221 10.86 -16.34 11.71
CA VAL A 221 10.64 -15.44 10.58
C VAL A 221 11.71 -15.70 9.52
N ILE A 222 11.27 -16.17 8.34
CA ILE A 222 12.12 -16.46 7.19
C ILE A 222 11.93 -15.32 6.18
N GLY A 223 12.98 -14.57 5.89
CA GLY A 223 12.98 -13.53 4.85
C GLY A 223 13.54 -14.07 3.54
N VAL A 224 12.75 -14.04 2.48
CA VAL A 224 13.17 -14.45 1.14
C VAL A 224 13.48 -13.23 0.29
N VAL A 225 14.65 -13.24 -0.36
CA VAL A 225 15.16 -12.15 -1.19
C VAL A 225 15.82 -12.72 -2.47
N PRO A 226 15.89 -11.92 -3.55
CA PRO A 226 16.37 -12.43 -4.86
C PRO A 226 17.89 -12.55 -4.97
N ASN A 227 18.67 -11.92 -4.08
CA ASN A 227 20.14 -11.80 -4.24
C ASN A 227 20.87 -11.66 -2.90
N GLY A 228 22.21 -11.79 -2.97
CA GLY A 228 23.10 -11.72 -1.81
C GLY A 228 23.10 -10.34 -1.13
N THR A 229 23.03 -9.26 -1.89
CA THR A 229 23.04 -7.89 -1.34
C THR A 229 21.86 -7.67 -0.42
N GLU A 230 20.66 -8.08 -0.83
CA GLU A 230 19.47 -7.97 0.03
C GLU A 230 19.51 -8.95 1.21
N ALA A 231 20.10 -10.14 1.02
CA ALA A 231 20.28 -11.08 2.14
C ALA A 231 21.24 -10.53 3.20
N ASP A 232 22.32 -9.90 2.79
CA ASP A 232 23.29 -9.30 3.71
C ASP A 232 22.68 -8.07 4.43
N MET A 233 21.86 -7.27 3.72
CA MET A 233 21.08 -6.20 4.35
C MET A 233 20.15 -6.74 5.44
N LEU A 234 19.38 -7.80 5.19
CA LEU A 234 18.50 -8.40 6.17
C LEU A 234 19.25 -8.95 7.38
N LYS A 235 20.40 -9.61 7.16
CA LYS A 235 21.26 -10.09 8.24
C LYS A 235 21.77 -8.94 9.10
N ALA A 236 22.24 -7.87 8.46
CA ALA A 236 22.77 -6.69 9.16
C ALA A 236 21.71 -5.99 10.02
N THR A 237 20.45 -6.01 9.58
CA THR A 237 19.33 -5.36 10.31
C THR A 237 18.72 -6.26 11.40
N GLY A 238 18.95 -7.58 11.36
CA GLY A 238 18.40 -8.54 12.33
C GLY A 238 16.88 -8.67 12.29
N LEU A 239 16.22 -8.27 11.20
CA LEU A 239 14.76 -8.26 11.09
C LEU A 239 14.14 -9.65 10.89
N VAL A 240 14.94 -10.61 10.44
CA VAL A 240 14.52 -12.00 10.21
C VAL A 240 15.46 -12.97 10.93
N ASP A 241 14.98 -14.16 11.24
CA ASP A 241 15.81 -15.20 11.89
C ASP A 241 16.63 -15.95 10.84
N GLN A 242 16.08 -16.12 9.63
CA GLN A 242 16.73 -16.73 8.47
C GLN A 242 16.55 -15.83 7.24
N ALA A 243 17.66 -15.48 6.58
CA ALA A 243 17.66 -14.80 5.28
C ALA A 243 17.97 -15.82 4.18
N VAL A 244 17.04 -16.01 3.26
CA VAL A 244 17.09 -17.02 2.19
C VAL A 244 17.15 -16.35 0.84
N ILE A 245 18.05 -16.82 -0.03
CA ILE A 245 18.13 -16.36 -1.42
C ILE A 245 17.38 -17.35 -2.30
N ALA A 246 16.28 -16.88 -2.92
CA ALA A 246 15.53 -17.67 -3.89
C ALA A 246 14.78 -16.76 -4.87
N ASP A 247 14.63 -17.21 -6.11
CA ASP A 247 13.72 -16.58 -7.07
C ASP A 247 12.28 -17.01 -6.72
N ALA A 248 11.44 -16.07 -6.35
CA ALA A 248 10.06 -16.36 -6.00
C ALA A 248 9.22 -16.91 -7.16
N ARG A 249 9.72 -16.81 -8.40
CA ARG A 249 9.12 -17.35 -9.62
C ARG A 249 9.50 -18.82 -9.88
N ASP A 250 10.46 -19.37 -9.14
CA ASP A 250 10.80 -20.79 -9.17
C ASP A 250 10.12 -21.51 -7.99
N PRO A 251 8.96 -22.14 -8.21
CA PRO A 251 8.18 -22.70 -7.12
C PRO A 251 8.91 -23.78 -6.32
N ALA A 252 9.67 -24.63 -7.01
CA ALA A 252 10.35 -25.76 -6.37
C ALA A 252 11.56 -25.27 -5.55
N ALA A 253 12.37 -24.40 -6.13
CA ALA A 253 13.54 -23.84 -5.44
C ALA A 253 13.11 -22.99 -4.24
N LEU A 254 12.06 -22.17 -4.36
CA LEU A 254 11.53 -21.38 -3.26
C LEU A 254 11.03 -22.28 -2.10
N ALA A 255 10.20 -23.28 -2.41
CA ALA A 255 9.65 -24.17 -1.38
C ALA A 255 10.76 -24.94 -0.65
N GLU A 256 11.78 -25.41 -1.38
CA GLU A 256 12.91 -26.11 -0.80
C GLU A 256 13.75 -25.18 0.09
N ALA A 257 14.03 -23.95 -0.37
CA ALA A 257 14.77 -22.97 0.39
C ALA A 257 14.05 -22.59 1.72
N VAL A 258 12.73 -22.38 1.68
CA VAL A 258 11.94 -22.12 2.88
C VAL A 258 11.91 -23.33 3.80
N ARG A 259 11.80 -24.56 3.26
CA ARG A 259 11.83 -25.80 4.06
C ARG A 259 13.18 -25.97 4.75
N ALA A 260 14.30 -25.76 4.04
CA ALA A 260 15.65 -25.86 4.58
C ALA A 260 15.89 -24.82 5.70
N ALA A 261 15.20 -23.68 5.66
CA ALA A 261 15.29 -22.64 6.68
C ALA A 261 14.37 -22.87 7.90
N GLY A 262 13.61 -23.98 7.95
CA GLY A 262 12.74 -24.35 9.08
C GLY A 262 11.23 -24.28 8.78
N GLY A 263 10.84 -24.10 7.50
CA GLY A 263 9.46 -24.21 7.04
C GLY A 263 8.97 -25.66 6.94
N PRO A 264 7.79 -25.92 6.34
CA PRO A 264 6.96 -24.93 5.62
C PRO A 264 6.31 -23.89 6.54
N ALA A 265 5.98 -22.73 5.99
CA ALA A 265 5.43 -21.61 6.76
C ALA A 265 3.91 -21.76 7.02
N GLN A 266 3.45 -21.49 8.23
CA GLN A 266 2.01 -21.36 8.52
C GLN A 266 1.44 -20.06 7.93
N VAL A 267 2.28 -19.04 7.76
CA VAL A 267 1.88 -17.78 7.13
C VAL A 267 2.95 -17.36 6.12
N THR A 268 2.58 -17.28 4.85
CA THR A 268 3.45 -16.75 3.78
C THR A 268 2.92 -15.39 3.33
N VAL A 269 3.77 -14.37 3.31
CA VAL A 269 3.43 -13.00 2.92
C VAL A 269 4.17 -12.65 1.65
N VAL A 270 3.43 -12.33 0.58
CA VAL A 270 3.99 -11.98 -0.73
C VAL A 270 4.02 -10.47 -0.88
N CYS A 271 5.23 -9.90 -0.77
CA CYS A 271 5.52 -8.47 -0.89
C CYS A 271 6.38 -8.15 -2.13
N VAL A 272 6.58 -9.11 -3.02
CA VAL A 272 7.33 -8.92 -4.28
C VAL A 272 6.40 -8.43 -5.39
N ASP A 273 6.83 -7.42 -6.12
CA ASP A 273 6.06 -6.84 -7.23
C ASP A 273 6.52 -7.40 -8.59
N VAL A 274 6.50 -8.73 -8.69
CA VAL A 274 6.80 -9.45 -9.94
C VAL A 274 5.75 -10.54 -10.18
N PRO A 275 5.30 -10.74 -11.43
CA PRO A 275 4.36 -11.80 -11.78
C PRO A 275 4.96 -13.20 -11.61
N GLY A 276 4.11 -14.19 -11.35
CA GLY A 276 4.50 -15.61 -11.35
C GLY A 276 5.02 -16.15 -10.03
N CYS A 277 4.82 -15.42 -8.92
CA CYS A 277 5.25 -15.86 -7.58
C CYS A 277 4.21 -16.73 -6.86
N GLU A 278 3.02 -16.88 -7.43
CA GLU A 278 1.87 -17.50 -6.77
C GLU A 278 2.13 -18.96 -6.40
N GLY A 279 2.61 -19.76 -7.35
CA GLY A 279 2.90 -21.17 -7.15
C GLY A 279 3.96 -21.42 -6.08
N GLY A 280 5.02 -20.59 -6.09
CA GLY A 280 6.08 -20.66 -5.09
C GLY A 280 5.59 -20.33 -3.69
N ALA A 281 4.77 -19.28 -3.56
CA ALA A 281 4.16 -18.90 -2.28
C ALA A 281 3.26 -20.01 -1.72
N VAL A 282 2.44 -20.63 -2.58
CA VAL A 282 1.55 -21.73 -2.18
C VAL A 282 2.38 -22.94 -1.73
N LEU A 283 3.41 -23.36 -2.46
CA LEU A 283 4.27 -24.51 -2.10
C LEU A 283 5.12 -24.30 -0.85
N ALA A 284 5.50 -23.04 -0.57
CA ALA A 284 6.22 -22.68 0.65
C ALA A 284 5.33 -22.68 1.90
N THR A 285 3.99 -22.74 1.71
CA THR A 285 3.01 -22.68 2.79
C THR A 285 2.63 -24.09 3.25
N ALA A 286 2.50 -24.27 4.56
CA ALA A 286 2.03 -25.51 5.16
C ALA A 286 0.56 -25.81 4.81
N GLN A 287 0.17 -27.06 4.81
CA GLN A 287 -1.24 -27.47 4.71
C GLN A 287 -2.03 -26.83 5.86
N GLY A 288 -3.19 -26.27 5.56
CA GLY A 288 -4.00 -25.48 6.47
C GLY A 288 -3.47 -24.06 6.72
N GLY A 289 -2.33 -23.70 6.11
CA GLY A 289 -1.70 -22.40 6.28
C GLY A 289 -2.37 -21.28 5.47
N THR A 290 -1.82 -20.06 5.59
CA THR A 290 -2.37 -18.88 4.94
C THR A 290 -1.32 -18.17 4.08
N VAL A 291 -1.67 -17.89 2.82
CA VAL A 291 -0.90 -17.00 1.93
C VAL A 291 -1.56 -15.64 1.88
N ILE A 292 -0.80 -14.57 2.08
CA ILE A 292 -1.26 -13.18 1.94
C ILE A 292 -0.58 -12.57 0.73
N PHE A 293 -1.35 -12.16 -0.28
CA PHE A 293 -0.86 -11.47 -1.46
C PHE A 293 -1.06 -9.96 -1.32
N PHE A 294 0.02 -9.20 -1.21
CA PHE A 294 -0.01 -7.74 -1.23
C PHE A 294 0.37 -7.16 -2.59
N SER A 295 1.06 -7.92 -3.41
CA SER A 295 1.48 -7.47 -4.74
C SER A 295 0.30 -7.39 -5.70
N MET A 296 0.17 -6.26 -6.40
CA MET A 296 -0.77 -6.10 -7.50
C MET A 296 -0.34 -6.85 -8.78
N ALA A 297 0.88 -7.36 -8.83
CA ALA A 297 1.36 -8.25 -9.91
C ALA A 297 0.81 -9.67 -9.79
N THR A 298 0.11 -10.00 -8.69
CA THR A 298 -0.47 -11.32 -8.43
C THR A 298 -1.63 -11.64 -9.39
N SER A 299 -1.55 -12.80 -10.03
CA SER A 299 -2.68 -13.39 -10.77
C SER A 299 -3.49 -14.30 -9.84
N PHE A 300 -4.63 -13.83 -9.38
CA PHE A 300 -5.50 -14.61 -8.48
C PHE A 300 -6.02 -15.88 -9.13
N SER A 301 -6.26 -15.86 -10.45
CA SER A 301 -6.63 -17.06 -11.20
C SER A 301 -5.48 -18.07 -11.22
N ALA A 302 -4.24 -17.64 -11.43
CA ALA A 302 -3.08 -18.53 -11.40
C ALA A 302 -2.86 -19.10 -9.99
N ALA A 303 -3.05 -18.30 -8.94
CA ALA A 303 -2.96 -18.76 -7.56
C ALA A 303 -3.99 -19.87 -7.25
N ALA A 304 -5.26 -19.65 -7.62
CA ALA A 304 -6.33 -20.59 -7.38
C ALA A 304 -6.13 -21.92 -8.13
N LEU A 305 -5.87 -21.85 -9.45
CA LEU A 305 -5.64 -23.03 -10.30
C LEU A 305 -4.35 -23.76 -9.92
N GLY A 306 -3.32 -23.01 -9.52
CA GLY A 306 -2.06 -23.58 -9.03
C GLY A 306 -2.26 -24.37 -7.74
N ALA A 307 -2.99 -23.83 -6.77
CA ALA A 307 -3.28 -24.51 -5.52
C ALA A 307 -4.09 -25.81 -5.75
N GLU A 308 -5.11 -25.76 -6.64
CA GLU A 308 -5.89 -26.94 -7.04
C GLU A 308 -4.98 -28.00 -7.69
N GLY A 309 -4.15 -27.60 -8.66
CA GLY A 309 -3.24 -28.51 -9.37
C GLY A 309 -2.17 -29.15 -8.48
N MET A 310 -1.84 -28.52 -7.35
CA MET A 310 -0.88 -29.02 -6.35
C MET A 310 -1.56 -29.72 -5.17
N ALA A 311 -2.88 -29.81 -5.15
CA ALA A 311 -3.68 -30.30 -4.01
C ALA A 311 -3.29 -29.61 -2.69
N ALA A 312 -3.04 -28.28 -2.76
CA ALA A 312 -2.63 -27.50 -1.63
C ALA A 312 -3.85 -26.99 -0.85
N ASP A 313 -4.00 -27.45 0.40
CA ASP A 313 -5.01 -26.92 1.33
C ASP A 313 -4.46 -25.64 1.98
N VAL A 314 -4.73 -24.49 1.37
CA VAL A 314 -4.28 -23.19 1.86
C VAL A 314 -5.41 -22.16 1.81
N THR A 315 -5.42 -21.25 2.79
CA THR A 315 -6.24 -20.04 2.72
C THR A 315 -5.46 -18.96 1.99
N MET A 316 -6.07 -18.34 0.98
CA MET A 316 -5.49 -17.22 0.24
C MET A 316 -6.20 -15.92 0.60
N LEU A 317 -5.45 -14.92 1.02
CA LEU A 317 -5.94 -13.59 1.35
C LEU A 317 -5.38 -12.55 0.37
N ILE A 318 -6.26 -11.69 -0.11
CA ILE A 318 -5.86 -10.48 -0.83
C ILE A 318 -5.61 -9.40 0.20
N GLY A 319 -4.39 -8.85 0.22
CA GLY A 319 -4.02 -7.74 1.09
C GLY A 319 -4.63 -6.44 0.57
N ASN A 320 -5.75 -6.02 1.15
CA ASN A 320 -6.48 -4.83 0.73
C ASN A 320 -5.96 -3.51 1.36
N GLY A 321 -4.86 -3.57 2.10
CA GLY A 321 -4.23 -2.38 2.67
C GLY A 321 -4.91 -1.80 3.91
N TYR A 322 -6.11 -2.25 4.30
CA TYR A 322 -6.82 -1.70 5.47
C TYR A 322 -7.01 -2.71 6.59
N VAL A 323 -6.53 -2.33 7.77
CA VAL A 323 -6.84 -2.94 9.06
C VAL A 323 -6.98 -1.80 10.07
N PRO A 324 -7.97 -1.79 10.98
CA PRO A 324 -8.06 -0.75 12.01
C PRO A 324 -6.73 -0.56 12.77
N GLY A 325 -6.24 0.69 12.88
CA GLY A 325 -4.98 1.03 13.53
C GLY A 325 -3.71 0.73 12.71
N HIS A 326 -3.83 0.43 11.41
CA HIS A 326 -2.69 0.07 10.55
C HIS A 326 -1.63 1.16 10.42
N ALA A 327 -2.05 2.43 10.37
CA ALA A 327 -1.15 3.57 10.27
C ALA A 327 -0.26 3.69 11.52
N ASP A 328 -0.88 3.71 12.70
CA ASP A 328 -0.19 3.84 13.98
C ASP A 328 0.77 2.66 14.18
N LEU A 329 0.32 1.43 13.91
CA LEU A 329 1.18 0.26 13.99
C LEU A 329 2.43 0.39 13.11
N ALA A 330 2.28 0.79 11.86
CA ALA A 330 3.41 0.90 10.94
C ALA A 330 4.39 2.00 11.36
N LEU A 331 3.88 3.17 11.79
CA LEU A 331 4.71 4.26 12.32
C LEU A 331 5.43 3.85 13.59
N ASP A 332 4.79 3.10 14.49
CA ASP A 332 5.42 2.61 15.72
C ASP A 332 6.50 1.55 15.43
N LEU A 333 6.30 0.70 14.42
CA LEU A 333 7.33 -0.23 13.98
C LEU A 333 8.59 0.51 13.49
N VAL A 334 8.45 1.54 12.68
CA VAL A 334 9.60 2.34 12.19
C VAL A 334 10.30 3.09 13.32
N ARG A 335 9.56 3.58 14.31
CA ARG A 335 10.15 4.23 15.49
C ARG A 335 10.98 3.29 16.35
N ALA A 336 10.43 2.09 16.56
CA ALA A 336 10.99 1.13 17.51
C ALA A 336 12.06 0.21 16.91
N GLU A 337 12.13 0.08 15.59
CA GLU A 337 13.00 -0.87 14.90
C GLU A 337 14.00 -0.15 13.97
N PRO A 338 15.23 0.10 14.44
CA PRO A 338 16.25 0.79 13.65
C PRO A 338 16.54 0.10 12.30
N GLY A 339 16.48 -1.22 12.25
CA GLY A 339 16.68 -1.98 11.00
C GLY A 339 15.61 -1.72 9.94
N VAL A 340 14.34 -1.55 10.35
CA VAL A 340 13.27 -1.14 9.43
C VAL A 340 13.54 0.26 8.91
N ARG A 341 13.87 1.19 9.81
CA ARG A 341 14.19 2.57 9.44
C ARG A 341 15.34 2.63 8.45
N GLN A 342 16.40 1.86 8.66
CA GLN A 342 17.56 1.77 7.76
C GLN A 342 17.14 1.30 6.36
N ILE A 343 16.28 0.27 6.23
CA ILE A 343 15.77 -0.19 4.94
C ILE A 343 14.98 0.90 4.24
N PHE A 344 14.10 1.60 4.97
CA PHE A 344 13.31 2.69 4.38
C PHE A 344 14.18 3.85 3.91
N GLU A 345 15.18 4.26 4.70
CA GLU A 345 16.10 5.34 4.34
C GLU A 345 16.93 4.96 3.10
N HIS A 346 17.41 3.72 3.02
CA HIS A 346 18.13 3.20 1.85
C HIS A 346 17.24 3.22 0.60
N ARG A 347 16.04 2.64 0.66
CA ARG A 347 15.09 2.58 -0.48
C ARG A 347 14.56 3.95 -0.91
N THR A 348 14.48 4.93 0.01
CA THR A 348 14.06 6.29 -0.34
C THR A 348 15.20 7.17 -0.84
N ALA A 349 16.47 6.77 -0.67
CA ALA A 349 17.62 7.45 -1.22
C ALA A 349 17.92 7.01 -2.67
N GLU A 350 17.51 5.79 -3.06
CA GLU A 350 17.68 5.25 -4.41
C GLU A 350 16.61 5.73 -5.41
N GLY A 351 15.50 6.29 -4.97
CA GLY A 351 14.42 6.88 -5.76
C GLY A 351 14.40 8.41 -5.58
#